data_c389122caa423f996da5eb33cc6c56d7
#
_entry.id   c389122caa423f996da5eb33cc6c56d7
#
_cell.length_a   1.000
_cell.length_b   1.000
_cell.length_c   1.000
_cell.angle_alpha   90.00
_cell.angle_beta   90.00
_cell.angle_gamma   90.00
#
_symmetry.space_group_name_H-M   'P 1'
#
loop_
_entity.id
_entity.type
_entity.pdbx_description
1 polymer ?
#
loop_
_entity_poly.entity_id
_entity_poly.type
_entity_poly.pdbx_seq_one_letter_code
_entity_poly.pdbx_strand_id
1 'polypeptide(L)'
;MKKFLAIVLLVSLALTVCSCAKVYKTETVKIDKGSALMIAHRGLSGMEVENTESAFIAAGERSYYGIEADVRRTADGDFVIVHDDNLRRISGKNILVEESTMEELLAAELIGKDGQPERLTTLLNYINICKQYDKQAILELKSEFTREEIGLIVGLITAMGYIDRVTFISFDYDNLTYVREILPTQSAMYLFKKLDKNITEKLIRDKIDVAISYKALTEEALKEFKAAGLKVNCWTVDDVKVAERLAAMGVDFITTNILE
;
A
#
# COMPACT_ATOMS: atom_id res chain seq x y z
N MET A 1 66.99 -16.66 -48.03
CA MET A 1 66.55 -16.37 -46.67
C MET A 1 65.24 -15.60 -46.79
N LYS A 2 64.13 -16.29 -46.69
CA LYS A 2 62.79 -15.67 -46.75
C LYS A 2 62.19 -15.71 -45.35
N LYS A 3 61.95 -14.55 -44.73
CA LYS A 3 61.27 -14.43 -43.43
C LYS A 3 59.78 -14.52 -43.65
N PHE A 4 59.16 -15.53 -43.10
CA PHE A 4 57.69 -15.63 -42.98
C PHE A 4 57.23 -14.75 -41.81
N LEU A 5 56.38 -13.82 -42.09
CA LEU A 5 55.68 -12.99 -41.12
C LEU A 5 54.30 -13.62 -40.88
N ALA A 6 54.13 -14.20 -39.71
CA ALA A 6 52.84 -14.75 -39.28
C ALA A 6 52.00 -13.60 -38.70
N ILE A 7 50.91 -13.26 -39.34
CA ILE A 7 49.92 -12.33 -38.84
C ILE A 7 48.91 -13.17 -38.00
N VAL A 8 48.94 -12.94 -36.67
CA VAL A 8 47.96 -13.50 -35.76
C VAL A 8 46.76 -12.56 -35.76
N LEU A 9 45.66 -12.98 -36.34
CA LEU A 9 44.37 -12.28 -36.30
C LEU A 9 43.70 -12.62 -34.97
N LEU A 10 43.71 -11.67 -34.01
CA LEU A 10 42.91 -11.75 -32.80
C LEU A 10 41.46 -11.34 -33.13
N VAL A 11 40.61 -12.32 -33.25
CA VAL A 11 39.14 -12.08 -33.31
C VAL A 11 38.66 -11.94 -31.86
N SER A 12 38.48 -10.68 -31.42
CA SER A 12 37.80 -10.40 -30.16
C SER A 12 36.30 -10.61 -30.34
N LEU A 13 35.80 -11.73 -29.85
CA LEU A 13 34.37 -12.02 -29.76
C LEU A 13 33.78 -11.18 -28.61
N ALA A 14 33.26 -10.00 -28.92
CA ALA A 14 32.50 -9.21 -27.96
C ALA A 14 31.16 -9.92 -27.69
N LEU A 15 31.10 -10.70 -26.63
CA LEU A 15 29.85 -11.19 -26.06
C LEU A 15 29.09 -9.96 -25.48
N THR A 16 28.18 -9.38 -26.27
CA THR A 16 27.16 -8.48 -25.77
C THR A 16 26.20 -9.27 -24.89
N VAL A 17 26.49 -9.27 -23.58
CA VAL A 17 25.52 -9.69 -22.58
C VAL A 17 24.40 -8.64 -22.62
N CYS A 18 23.32 -8.94 -23.33
CA CYS A 18 22.10 -8.18 -23.25
C CYS A 18 21.49 -8.45 -21.87
N SER A 19 21.99 -7.73 -20.87
CA SER A 19 21.33 -7.65 -19.58
C SER A 19 20.01 -6.93 -19.81
N CYS A 20 18.88 -7.66 -19.74
CA CYS A 20 17.56 -7.04 -19.54
C CYS A 20 17.56 -6.36 -18.17
N ALA A 21 18.21 -5.22 -18.08
CA ALA A 21 18.08 -4.35 -16.92
C ALA A 21 16.59 -3.96 -16.85
N LYS A 22 15.91 -4.40 -15.80
CA LYS A 22 14.58 -3.88 -15.49
C LYS A 22 14.72 -2.36 -15.39
N VAL A 23 14.07 -1.64 -16.29
CA VAL A 23 14.01 -0.17 -16.22
C VAL A 23 13.12 0.15 -15.03
N TYR A 24 13.72 0.54 -13.93
CA TYR A 24 12.97 1.04 -12.77
C TYR A 24 12.45 2.44 -13.13
N LYS A 25 11.16 2.66 -12.83
CA LYS A 25 10.58 3.99 -13.00
C LYS A 25 11.22 4.92 -11.96
N THR A 26 11.72 6.04 -12.40
CA THR A 26 12.35 7.07 -11.56
C THR A 26 11.41 8.23 -11.26
N GLU A 27 10.24 8.26 -11.91
CA GLU A 27 9.25 9.32 -11.78
C GLU A 27 7.82 8.74 -11.69
N THR A 28 6.95 9.45 -10.99
CA THR A 28 5.51 9.20 -10.98
C THR A 28 4.87 9.57 -12.32
N VAL A 29 3.71 9.01 -12.59
CA VAL A 29 2.93 9.33 -13.79
C VAL A 29 1.84 10.33 -13.42
N LYS A 30 1.93 11.56 -13.92
CA LYS A 30 0.92 12.61 -13.71
C LYS A 30 -0.35 12.30 -14.51
N ILE A 31 -1.51 12.55 -13.91
CA ILE A 31 -2.82 12.35 -14.52
C ILE A 31 -3.73 13.55 -14.27
N ASP A 32 -4.79 13.68 -15.06
CA ASP A 32 -5.92 14.52 -14.70
C ASP A 32 -6.83 13.78 -13.69
N LYS A 33 -6.60 14.06 -12.43
CA LYS A 33 -7.34 13.44 -11.31
C LYS A 33 -8.61 14.19 -10.92
N GLY A 34 -8.91 15.32 -11.55
CA GLY A 34 -10.05 16.17 -11.17
C GLY A 34 -10.04 16.49 -9.68
N SER A 35 -11.15 16.18 -8.97
CA SER A 35 -11.27 16.33 -7.52
C SER A 35 -10.84 15.09 -6.72
N ALA A 36 -10.49 13.98 -7.36
CA ALA A 36 -10.09 12.76 -6.67
C ALA A 36 -8.75 12.93 -5.93
N LEU A 37 -8.67 12.37 -4.74
CA LEU A 37 -7.47 12.37 -3.91
C LEU A 37 -6.67 11.08 -4.14
N MET A 38 -5.36 11.22 -4.43
CA MET A 38 -4.50 10.07 -4.70
C MET A 38 -3.92 9.49 -3.42
N ILE A 39 -3.96 8.16 -3.30
CA ILE A 39 -3.40 7.40 -2.18
C ILE A 39 -2.26 6.53 -2.71
N ALA A 40 -1.07 6.63 -2.10
CA ALA A 40 0.08 5.80 -2.46
C ALA A 40 -0.07 4.42 -1.82
N HIS A 41 -0.28 3.38 -2.65
CA HIS A 41 -0.51 1.99 -2.24
C HIS A 41 0.78 1.35 -1.71
N ARG A 42 0.81 0.99 -0.42
CA ARG A 42 2.00 0.47 0.28
C ARG A 42 3.20 1.42 0.17
N GLY A 43 2.94 2.73 0.28
CA GLY A 43 3.86 3.77 -0.12
C GLY A 43 3.94 3.92 -1.64
N LEU A 44 5.01 4.50 -2.15
CA LEU A 44 5.25 4.63 -3.60
C LEU A 44 5.81 3.31 -4.17
N SER A 45 5.04 2.24 -4.04
CA SER A 45 5.47 0.87 -4.36
C SER A 45 5.76 0.62 -5.84
N GLY A 46 5.35 1.51 -6.73
CA GLY A 46 5.76 1.49 -8.14
C GLY A 46 7.25 1.84 -8.35
N MET A 47 7.86 2.52 -7.40
CA MET A 47 9.26 2.97 -7.44
C MET A 47 10.13 2.27 -6.40
N GLU A 48 9.64 2.11 -5.16
CA GLU A 48 10.35 1.54 -4.03
C GLU A 48 9.79 0.16 -3.65
N VAL A 49 10.43 -0.54 -2.72
CA VAL A 49 9.88 -1.78 -2.15
C VAL A 49 8.66 -1.43 -1.32
N GLU A 50 7.56 -2.14 -1.55
CA GLU A 50 6.31 -1.93 -0.84
C GLU A 50 6.47 -2.04 0.67
N ASN A 51 5.72 -1.22 1.43
CA ASN A 51 5.66 -1.27 2.88
C ASN A 51 7.02 -1.06 3.59
N THR A 52 7.92 -0.28 2.98
CA THR A 52 9.21 0.12 3.55
C THR A 52 9.25 1.62 3.85
N GLU A 53 10.20 2.04 4.68
CA GLU A 53 10.39 3.47 4.96
C GLU A 53 10.74 4.26 3.70
N SER A 54 11.55 3.69 2.79
CA SER A 54 11.88 4.30 1.49
C SER A 54 10.62 4.57 0.66
N ALA A 55 9.68 3.61 0.58
CA ALA A 55 8.42 3.78 -0.14
C ALA A 55 7.52 4.84 0.50
N PHE A 56 7.48 4.91 1.82
CA PHE A 56 6.68 5.91 2.54
C PHE A 56 7.25 7.32 2.43
N ILE A 57 8.57 7.47 2.55
CA ILE A 57 9.26 8.75 2.35
C ILE A 57 9.07 9.23 0.91
N ALA A 58 9.27 8.35 -0.08
CA ALA A 58 9.07 8.67 -1.48
C ALA A 58 7.64 9.14 -1.79
N ALA A 59 6.62 8.55 -1.14
CA ALA A 59 5.24 9.02 -1.23
C ALA A 59 5.02 10.34 -0.46
N GLY A 60 5.65 10.49 0.70
CA GLY A 60 5.59 11.69 1.54
C GLY A 60 6.05 12.94 0.83
N GLU A 61 7.14 12.85 0.09
CA GLU A 61 7.75 13.94 -0.69
C GLU A 61 6.93 14.38 -1.92
N ARG A 62 5.84 13.68 -2.23
CA ARG A 62 5.00 13.92 -3.41
C ARG A 62 3.59 14.40 -3.06
N SER A 63 2.78 14.69 -4.09
CA SER A 63 1.45 15.29 -3.92
C SER A 63 0.35 14.33 -3.46
N TYR A 64 0.67 13.10 -3.05
CA TYR A 64 -0.33 12.19 -2.51
C TYR A 64 -1.04 12.76 -1.29
N TYR A 65 -2.35 12.57 -1.23
CA TYR A 65 -3.18 12.89 -0.08
C TYR A 65 -2.84 12.01 1.12
N GLY A 66 -2.67 10.72 0.87
CA GLY A 66 -2.42 9.72 1.89
C GLY A 66 -1.45 8.64 1.45
N ILE A 67 -0.92 7.96 2.42
CA ILE A 67 -0.05 6.79 2.25
C ILE A 67 -0.79 5.59 2.82
N GLU A 68 -0.94 4.53 2.04
CA GLU A 68 -1.53 3.30 2.50
C GLU A 68 -0.43 2.33 2.93
N ALA A 69 -0.71 1.54 3.99
CA ALA A 69 0.17 0.53 4.55
C ALA A 69 -0.62 -0.61 5.18
N ASP A 70 -0.04 -1.80 5.16
CA ASP A 70 -0.63 -3.05 5.66
C ASP A 70 -0.07 -3.41 7.03
N VAL A 71 -0.87 -3.40 8.10
CA VAL A 71 -0.42 -3.81 9.44
C VAL A 71 -0.79 -5.25 9.74
N ARG A 72 0.19 -6.01 10.29
CA ARG A 72 0.00 -7.34 10.87
C ARG A 72 0.55 -7.40 12.29
N ARG A 73 0.02 -8.33 13.09
CA ARG A 73 0.62 -8.66 14.40
C ARG A 73 1.84 -9.56 14.23
N THR A 74 2.72 -9.52 15.22
CA THR A 74 3.87 -10.43 15.37
C THR A 74 3.60 -11.46 16.47
N ALA A 75 4.45 -12.49 16.59
CA ALA A 75 4.32 -13.53 17.61
C ALA A 75 4.46 -12.98 19.05
N ASP A 76 5.20 -11.90 19.23
CA ASP A 76 5.43 -11.22 20.51
C ASP A 76 4.44 -10.08 20.80
N GLY A 77 3.40 -9.90 19.94
CA GLY A 77 2.30 -8.96 20.14
C GLY A 77 2.57 -7.54 19.69
N ASP A 78 3.64 -7.32 18.92
CA ASP A 78 3.92 -6.06 18.25
C ASP A 78 3.21 -5.96 16.88
N PHE A 79 3.37 -4.81 16.19
CA PHE A 79 2.73 -4.50 14.93
C PHE A 79 3.75 -4.11 13.85
N VAL A 80 3.90 -5.00 12.85
CA VAL A 80 4.79 -4.82 11.71
C VAL A 80 4.01 -4.39 10.47
N ILE A 81 4.65 -3.64 9.59
CA ILE A 81 4.06 -3.22 8.32
C ILE A 81 4.51 -4.19 7.22
N VAL A 82 3.58 -5.02 6.73
CA VAL A 82 3.80 -5.99 5.65
C VAL A 82 2.48 -6.53 5.10
N HIS A 83 2.39 -6.71 3.77
CA HIS A 83 1.17 -7.19 3.13
C HIS A 83 0.92 -8.68 3.34
N ASP A 84 1.90 -9.53 2.97
CA ASP A 84 1.74 -10.98 2.96
C ASP A 84 1.87 -11.56 4.38
N ASP A 85 1.27 -12.70 4.62
CA ASP A 85 1.46 -13.50 5.83
C ASP A 85 2.83 -14.19 5.88
N ASN A 86 3.56 -14.19 4.76
CA ASN A 86 4.86 -14.82 4.60
C ASN A 86 5.80 -13.94 3.76
N LEU A 87 7.02 -13.73 4.23
CA LEU A 87 8.00 -12.85 3.58
C LEU A 87 8.58 -13.41 2.27
N ARG A 88 8.22 -14.61 1.84
CA ARG A 88 8.83 -15.30 0.69
C ARG A 88 8.88 -14.46 -0.58
N ARG A 89 7.83 -13.71 -0.89
CA ARG A 89 7.74 -12.90 -2.12
C ARG A 89 8.71 -11.73 -2.13
N ILE A 90 8.93 -11.09 -0.97
CA ILE A 90 9.72 -9.86 -0.87
C ILE A 90 11.13 -10.09 -0.34
N SER A 91 11.41 -11.20 0.36
CA SER A 91 12.74 -11.53 0.89
C SER A 91 13.36 -12.81 0.31
N GLY A 92 12.58 -13.62 -0.40
CA GLY A 92 13.00 -14.96 -0.83
C GLY A 92 13.01 -16.02 0.29
N LYS A 93 12.78 -15.64 1.54
CA LYS A 93 12.83 -16.50 2.73
C LYS A 93 11.42 -16.89 3.17
N ASN A 94 11.24 -18.13 3.59
CA ASN A 94 9.97 -18.63 4.12
C ASN A 94 9.88 -18.28 5.62
N ILE A 95 9.40 -17.08 5.92
CA ILE A 95 9.24 -16.54 7.28
C ILE A 95 7.76 -16.17 7.45
N LEU A 96 7.06 -16.85 8.37
CA LEU A 96 5.67 -16.55 8.71
C LEU A 96 5.62 -15.38 9.68
N VAL A 97 4.91 -14.32 9.30
CA VAL A 97 4.90 -13.04 10.02
C VAL A 97 4.33 -13.20 11.42
N GLU A 98 3.17 -13.83 11.56
CA GLU A 98 2.49 -13.97 12.84
C GLU A 98 3.09 -15.06 13.75
N GLU A 99 4.07 -15.84 13.25
CA GLU A 99 4.85 -16.83 14.01
C GLU A 99 6.25 -16.34 14.38
N SER A 100 6.63 -15.12 13.95
CA SER A 100 7.96 -14.53 14.18
C SER A 100 7.86 -13.30 15.08
N THR A 101 8.91 -13.07 15.87
CA THR A 101 9.04 -11.86 16.70
C THR A 101 9.36 -10.63 15.86
N MET A 102 9.12 -9.44 16.39
CA MET A 102 9.47 -8.19 15.72
C MET A 102 10.97 -8.14 15.40
N GLU A 103 11.85 -8.60 16.31
CA GLU A 103 13.30 -8.64 16.10
C GLU A 103 13.66 -9.51 14.88
N GLU A 104 13.09 -10.72 14.78
CA GLU A 104 13.33 -11.63 13.66
C GLU A 104 12.86 -11.05 12.33
N LEU A 105 11.70 -10.40 12.32
CA LEU A 105 11.13 -9.77 11.13
C LEU A 105 11.97 -8.58 10.66
N LEU A 106 12.39 -7.70 11.55
CA LEU A 106 13.25 -6.55 11.22
C LEU A 106 14.68 -6.94 10.82
N ALA A 107 15.15 -8.13 11.25
CA ALA A 107 16.44 -8.69 10.79
C ALA A 107 16.35 -9.28 9.37
N ALA A 108 15.17 -9.53 8.83
CA ALA A 108 15.00 -10.06 7.49
C ALA A 108 15.30 -8.98 6.43
N GLU A 109 16.26 -9.26 5.56
CA GLU A 109 16.57 -8.40 4.42
C GLU A 109 15.54 -8.63 3.29
N LEU A 110 15.00 -7.54 2.77
CA LEU A 110 14.14 -7.53 1.60
C LEU A 110 14.96 -7.30 0.33
N ILE A 111 14.41 -7.72 -0.81
CA ILE A 111 15.06 -7.55 -2.11
C ILE A 111 14.74 -6.15 -2.64
N GLY A 112 15.69 -5.23 -2.46
CA GLY A 112 15.59 -3.86 -2.96
C GLY A 112 15.54 -3.77 -4.48
N LYS A 113 14.84 -2.77 -5.01
CA LYS A 113 14.70 -2.58 -6.46
C LYS A 113 15.99 -2.12 -7.12
N ASP A 114 16.81 -1.40 -6.40
CA ASP A 114 18.13 -0.91 -6.82
C ASP A 114 19.27 -1.90 -6.51
N GLY A 115 18.93 -3.08 -5.94
CA GLY A 115 19.86 -4.10 -5.51
C GLY A 115 20.46 -3.85 -4.12
N GLN A 116 20.05 -2.78 -3.43
CA GLN A 116 20.39 -2.57 -2.02
C GLN A 116 19.40 -3.31 -1.12
N PRO A 117 19.83 -3.80 0.05
CA PRO A 117 18.91 -4.43 1.00
C PRO A 117 17.98 -3.40 1.61
N GLU A 118 16.69 -3.75 1.66
CA GLU A 118 15.65 -3.03 2.37
C GLU A 118 15.19 -3.82 3.59
N ARG A 119 14.44 -3.18 4.48
CA ARG A 119 13.91 -3.82 5.69
C ARG A 119 12.44 -3.49 5.89
N LEU A 120 11.75 -4.39 6.61
CA LEU A 120 10.42 -4.11 7.12
C LEU A 120 10.47 -2.93 8.09
N THR A 121 9.34 -2.28 8.27
CA THR A 121 9.18 -1.20 9.25
C THR A 121 8.06 -1.51 10.24
N THR A 122 8.00 -0.72 11.32
CA THR A 122 6.99 -0.86 12.37
C THR A 122 5.80 0.07 12.12
N LEU A 123 4.65 -0.22 12.76
CA LEU A 123 3.51 0.70 12.78
C LEU A 123 3.91 2.11 13.23
N LEU A 124 4.74 2.22 14.26
CA LEU A 124 5.13 3.53 14.82
C LEU A 124 5.97 4.33 13.83
N ASN A 125 6.92 3.70 13.13
CA ASN A 125 7.72 4.37 12.11
C ASN A 125 6.87 4.84 10.92
N TYR A 126 5.95 3.99 10.44
CA TYR A 126 5.00 4.39 9.40
C TYR A 126 4.18 5.63 9.80
N ILE A 127 3.59 5.64 11.01
CA ILE A 127 2.83 6.79 11.50
C ILE A 127 3.71 8.04 11.65
N ASN A 128 4.96 7.89 12.11
CA ASN A 128 5.92 9.00 12.21
C ASN A 128 6.21 9.61 10.83
N ILE A 129 6.40 8.77 9.80
CA ILE A 129 6.62 9.26 8.43
C ILE A 129 5.37 10.00 7.92
N CYS A 130 4.16 9.43 8.10
CA CYS A 130 2.93 10.12 7.73
C CYS A 130 2.82 11.50 8.42
N LYS A 131 3.16 11.56 9.71
CA LYS A 131 3.15 12.80 10.49
C LYS A 131 4.19 13.81 10.01
N GLN A 132 5.40 13.37 9.69
CA GLN A 132 6.49 14.21 9.18
C GLN A 132 6.12 14.91 7.87
N TYR A 133 5.41 14.22 6.98
CA TYR A 133 5.01 14.72 5.66
C TYR A 133 3.56 15.21 5.60
N ASP A 134 2.87 15.31 6.73
CA ASP A 134 1.43 15.71 6.85
C ASP A 134 0.51 14.91 5.92
N LYS A 135 0.69 13.59 5.83
CA LYS A 135 -0.11 12.70 4.98
C LYS A 135 -1.19 11.98 5.78
N GLN A 136 -2.36 11.79 5.20
CA GLN A 136 -3.36 10.88 5.76
C GLN A 136 -2.76 9.46 5.82
N ALA A 137 -2.80 8.83 6.99
CA ALA A 137 -2.43 7.43 7.13
C ALA A 137 -3.63 6.54 6.79
N ILE A 138 -3.51 5.71 5.75
CA ILE A 138 -4.54 4.74 5.35
C ILE A 138 -4.04 3.36 5.79
N LEU A 139 -4.53 2.88 6.93
CA LEU A 139 -4.00 1.69 7.59
C LEU A 139 -4.87 0.48 7.34
N GLU A 140 -4.39 -0.49 6.53
CA GLU A 140 -5.08 -1.76 6.34
C GLU A 140 -4.79 -2.72 7.48
N LEU A 141 -5.86 -3.15 8.15
CA LEU A 141 -5.83 -4.19 9.20
C LEU A 141 -5.88 -5.55 8.52
N LYS A 142 -4.71 -6.21 8.36
CA LYS A 142 -4.56 -7.45 7.56
C LYS A 142 -4.85 -8.72 8.35
N SER A 143 -4.49 -8.74 9.63
CA SER A 143 -4.80 -9.86 10.52
C SER A 143 -6.27 -9.83 10.95
N GLU A 144 -6.84 -10.96 11.32
CA GLU A 144 -8.06 -11.02 12.10
C GLU A 144 -7.72 -10.62 13.54
N PHE A 145 -7.81 -9.32 13.81
CA PHE A 145 -7.45 -8.75 15.11
C PHE A 145 -8.56 -8.97 16.14
N THR A 146 -8.17 -9.20 17.37
CA THR A 146 -9.10 -9.10 18.49
C THR A 146 -9.42 -7.64 18.81
N ARG A 147 -10.51 -7.42 19.56
CA ARG A 147 -10.88 -6.06 20.01
C ARG A 147 -9.78 -5.41 20.87
N GLU A 148 -9.08 -6.21 21.66
CA GLU A 148 -7.97 -5.79 22.52
C GLU A 148 -6.78 -5.33 21.67
N GLU A 149 -6.42 -6.07 20.63
CA GLU A 149 -5.33 -5.71 19.70
C GLU A 149 -5.66 -4.44 18.92
N ILE A 150 -6.91 -4.26 18.45
CA ILE A 150 -7.38 -3.00 17.88
C ILE A 150 -7.26 -1.86 18.90
N GLY A 151 -7.60 -2.11 20.17
CA GLY A 151 -7.43 -1.16 21.26
C GLY A 151 -5.97 -0.74 21.45
N LEU A 152 -5.01 -1.68 21.32
CA LEU A 152 -3.57 -1.37 21.36
C LEU A 152 -3.13 -0.51 20.17
N ILE A 153 -3.52 -0.87 18.95
CA ILE A 153 -3.21 -0.10 17.72
C ILE A 153 -3.74 1.34 17.86
N VAL A 154 -5.00 1.50 18.23
CA VAL A 154 -5.63 2.81 18.45
C VAL A 154 -4.92 3.59 19.56
N GLY A 155 -4.58 2.93 20.67
CA GLY A 155 -3.88 3.53 21.79
C GLY A 155 -2.49 4.05 21.42
N LEU A 156 -1.71 3.27 20.68
CA LEU A 156 -0.38 3.63 20.19
C LEU A 156 -0.47 4.88 19.28
N ILE A 157 -1.37 4.87 18.30
CA ILE A 157 -1.52 5.98 17.36
C ILE A 157 -2.06 7.24 18.06
N THR A 158 -2.95 7.07 19.04
CA THR A 158 -3.46 8.19 19.87
C THR A 158 -2.35 8.82 20.71
N ALA A 159 -1.48 7.99 21.31
CA ALA A 159 -0.33 8.49 22.08
C ALA A 159 0.67 9.26 21.18
N MET A 160 0.76 8.96 19.90
CA MET A 160 1.53 9.72 18.91
C MET A 160 0.85 11.05 18.51
N GLY A 161 -0.41 11.29 18.92
CA GLY A 161 -1.19 12.46 18.54
C GLY A 161 -1.55 12.50 17.05
N TYR A 162 -1.83 11.33 16.42
CA TYR A 162 -2.10 11.26 14.98
C TYR A 162 -3.38 10.52 14.59
N ILE A 163 -4.19 10.10 15.57
CA ILE A 163 -5.40 9.28 15.33
C ILE A 163 -6.42 9.96 14.40
N ASP A 164 -6.56 11.29 14.49
CA ASP A 164 -7.49 12.05 13.64
C ASP A 164 -7.07 12.09 12.16
N ARG A 165 -5.84 11.70 11.87
CA ARG A 165 -5.25 11.61 10.52
C ARG A 165 -5.14 10.17 10.03
N VAL A 166 -5.86 9.23 10.65
CA VAL A 166 -5.89 7.82 10.26
C VAL A 166 -7.25 7.46 9.68
N THR A 167 -7.24 6.73 8.57
CA THR A 167 -8.39 5.99 8.05
C THR A 167 -8.06 4.52 8.12
N PHE A 168 -8.84 3.75 8.86
CA PHE A 168 -8.69 2.29 8.92
C PHE A 168 -9.39 1.66 7.74
N ILE A 169 -8.74 0.68 7.11
CA ILE A 169 -9.34 -0.12 6.04
C ILE A 169 -9.16 -1.61 6.35
N SER A 170 -10.10 -2.47 5.95
CA SER A 170 -9.98 -3.91 6.13
C SER A 170 -10.91 -4.68 5.20
N PHE A 171 -10.52 -5.90 4.81
CA PHE A 171 -11.40 -6.92 4.24
C PHE A 171 -12.20 -7.66 5.31
N ASP A 172 -11.74 -7.63 6.56
CA ASP A 172 -12.46 -8.15 7.71
C ASP A 172 -13.35 -7.03 8.30
N TYR A 173 -14.66 -7.29 8.31
CA TYR A 173 -15.62 -6.31 8.80
C TYR A 173 -15.57 -6.15 10.33
N ASP A 174 -15.20 -7.20 11.05
CA ASP A 174 -15.14 -7.18 12.52
C ASP A 174 -14.02 -6.25 13.00
N ASN A 175 -12.89 -6.21 12.29
CA ASN A 175 -11.84 -5.22 12.55
C ASN A 175 -12.38 -3.78 12.55
N LEU A 176 -13.20 -3.42 11.55
CA LEU A 176 -13.79 -2.08 11.46
C LEU A 176 -14.88 -1.86 12.52
N THR A 177 -15.61 -2.90 12.89
CA THR A 177 -16.58 -2.86 13.99
C THR A 177 -15.87 -2.52 15.29
N TYR A 178 -14.79 -3.21 15.63
CA TYR A 178 -13.99 -2.93 16.83
C TYR A 178 -13.40 -1.53 16.83
N VAL A 179 -12.88 -1.04 15.68
CA VAL A 179 -12.45 0.35 15.56
C VAL A 179 -13.58 1.32 15.92
N ARG A 180 -14.79 1.10 15.39
CA ARG A 180 -15.95 1.97 15.63
C ARG A 180 -16.55 1.84 17.04
N GLU A 181 -16.40 0.70 17.69
CA GLU A 181 -16.75 0.54 19.11
C GLU A 181 -15.84 1.37 20.02
N ILE A 182 -14.54 1.45 19.69
CA ILE A 182 -13.56 2.20 20.48
C ILE A 182 -13.62 3.69 20.13
N LEU A 183 -13.75 4.01 18.85
CA LEU A 183 -13.80 5.37 18.29
C LEU A 183 -14.99 5.53 17.35
N PRO A 184 -16.19 5.89 17.85
CA PRO A 184 -17.44 5.88 17.06
C PRO A 184 -17.45 6.71 15.77
N THR A 185 -16.62 7.76 15.71
CA THR A 185 -16.55 8.68 14.56
C THR A 185 -15.31 8.49 13.69
N GLN A 186 -14.47 7.48 14.00
CA GLN A 186 -13.22 7.24 13.25
C GLN A 186 -13.51 6.92 11.79
N SER A 187 -12.69 7.46 10.89
CA SER A 187 -12.76 7.13 9.46
C SER A 187 -12.43 5.66 9.23
N ALA A 188 -13.33 4.96 8.54
CA ALA A 188 -13.19 3.53 8.25
C ALA A 188 -13.77 3.22 6.86
N MET A 189 -13.08 2.38 6.07
CA MET A 189 -13.55 1.92 4.76
C MET A 189 -13.48 0.39 4.69
N TYR A 190 -14.53 -0.24 4.20
CA TYR A 190 -14.54 -1.68 3.99
C TYR A 190 -13.99 -2.03 2.61
N LEU A 191 -13.01 -2.94 2.58
CA LEU A 191 -12.37 -3.44 1.36
C LEU A 191 -13.18 -4.61 0.78
N PHE A 192 -13.55 -4.54 -0.50
CA PHE A 192 -14.20 -5.66 -1.19
C PHE A 192 -13.94 -5.67 -2.69
N LYS A 193 -14.02 -6.87 -3.29
CA LYS A 193 -13.66 -7.12 -4.70
C LYS A 193 -14.84 -7.19 -5.65
N LYS A 194 -16.05 -7.40 -5.13
CA LYS A 194 -17.26 -7.59 -5.91
C LYS A 194 -18.43 -6.87 -5.23
N LEU A 195 -19.28 -6.25 -6.04
CA LEU A 195 -20.54 -5.69 -5.53
C LEU A 195 -21.43 -6.82 -4.98
N ASP A 196 -21.97 -6.57 -3.79
CA ASP A 196 -22.93 -7.44 -3.12
C ASP A 196 -23.97 -6.56 -2.43
N LYS A 197 -25.24 -6.88 -2.63
CA LYS A 197 -26.34 -6.06 -2.11
C LYS A 197 -26.36 -6.02 -0.59
N ASN A 198 -26.13 -7.15 0.08
CA ASN A 198 -26.15 -7.20 1.54
C ASN A 198 -25.00 -6.37 2.13
N ILE A 199 -23.82 -6.42 1.50
CA ILE A 199 -22.68 -5.59 1.90
C ILE A 199 -23.00 -4.12 1.67
N THR A 200 -23.55 -3.74 0.51
CA THR A 200 -23.95 -2.36 0.23
C THR A 200 -24.92 -1.81 1.29
N GLU A 201 -26.01 -2.54 1.59
CA GLU A 201 -26.98 -2.17 2.61
C GLU A 201 -26.32 -2.04 4.01
N LYS A 202 -25.39 -2.95 4.35
CA LYS A 202 -24.65 -2.94 5.61
C LYS A 202 -23.78 -1.69 5.73
N LEU A 203 -23.00 -1.34 4.69
CA LEU A 203 -22.13 -0.17 4.68
C LEU A 203 -22.93 1.13 4.84
N ILE A 204 -24.06 1.24 4.14
CA ILE A 204 -24.97 2.40 4.23
C ILE A 204 -25.53 2.55 5.65
N ARG A 205 -26.01 1.45 6.24
CA ARG A 205 -26.57 1.45 7.60
C ARG A 205 -25.52 1.85 8.65
N ASP A 206 -24.33 1.28 8.56
CA ASP A 206 -23.28 1.40 9.56
C ASP A 206 -22.36 2.64 9.32
N LYS A 207 -22.61 3.39 8.23
CA LYS A 207 -21.84 4.57 7.82
C LYS A 207 -20.35 4.26 7.72
N ILE A 208 -20.01 3.14 7.10
CA ILE A 208 -18.64 2.74 6.77
C ILE A 208 -18.41 3.05 5.30
N ASP A 209 -17.35 3.79 4.99
CA ASP A 209 -16.99 4.18 3.64
C ASP A 209 -16.56 2.97 2.78
N VAL A 210 -16.45 3.18 1.48
CA VAL A 210 -16.26 2.13 0.49
C VAL A 210 -14.82 2.13 -0.02
N ALA A 211 -14.14 0.98 0.02
CA ALA A 211 -12.91 0.71 -0.69
C ALA A 211 -13.10 -0.49 -1.63
N ILE A 212 -13.39 -0.22 -2.91
CA ILE A 212 -13.78 -1.24 -3.89
C ILE A 212 -12.74 -1.44 -4.99
N SER A 213 -12.57 -2.69 -5.43
CA SER A 213 -11.84 -2.94 -6.67
C SER A 213 -12.45 -2.15 -7.82
N TYR A 214 -11.64 -1.34 -8.51
CA TYR A 214 -12.10 -0.50 -9.61
C TYR A 214 -12.83 -1.28 -10.72
N LYS A 215 -12.52 -2.59 -10.85
CA LYS A 215 -13.15 -3.47 -11.84
C LYS A 215 -14.61 -3.82 -11.51
N ALA A 216 -15.00 -3.64 -10.26
CA ALA A 216 -16.34 -3.96 -9.78
C ALA A 216 -17.24 -2.72 -9.64
N LEU A 217 -16.66 -1.50 -9.60
CA LEU A 217 -17.46 -0.29 -9.45
C LEU A 217 -18.26 0.01 -10.71
N THR A 218 -19.57 0.20 -10.55
CA THR A 218 -20.46 0.73 -11.60
C THR A 218 -20.90 2.15 -11.27
N GLU A 219 -21.39 2.89 -12.27
CA GLU A 219 -21.92 4.24 -12.04
C GLU A 219 -23.14 4.24 -11.11
N GLU A 220 -23.99 3.23 -11.20
CA GLU A 220 -25.17 3.07 -10.37
C GLU A 220 -24.78 2.87 -8.91
N ALA A 221 -23.81 1.96 -8.63
CA ALA A 221 -23.31 1.73 -7.29
C ALA A 221 -22.63 2.97 -6.70
N LEU A 222 -21.83 3.70 -7.52
CA LEU A 222 -21.22 4.94 -7.08
C LEU A 222 -22.28 5.97 -6.68
N LYS A 223 -23.33 6.15 -7.50
CA LYS A 223 -24.47 7.06 -7.18
C LYS A 223 -25.17 6.66 -5.89
N GLU A 224 -25.38 5.36 -5.67
CA GLU A 224 -26.01 4.83 -4.44
C GLU A 224 -25.16 5.16 -3.20
N PHE A 225 -23.84 4.87 -3.23
CA PHE A 225 -22.93 5.18 -2.13
C PHE A 225 -22.86 6.69 -1.85
N LYS A 226 -22.74 7.51 -2.89
CA LYS A 226 -22.70 8.98 -2.76
C LYS A 226 -24.00 9.54 -2.22
N ALA A 227 -25.16 9.04 -2.65
CA ALA A 227 -26.47 9.44 -2.13
C ALA A 227 -26.63 9.08 -0.64
N ALA A 228 -25.99 8.01 -0.17
CA ALA A 228 -25.92 7.63 1.24
C ALA A 228 -24.91 8.46 2.05
N GLY A 229 -24.15 9.35 1.40
CA GLY A 229 -23.11 10.18 2.01
C GLY A 229 -21.80 9.45 2.29
N LEU A 230 -21.56 8.29 1.66
CA LEU A 230 -20.32 7.52 1.79
C LEU A 230 -19.26 8.01 0.79
N LYS A 231 -18.01 7.96 1.22
CA LYS A 231 -16.86 8.16 0.35
C LYS A 231 -16.48 6.85 -0.35
N VAL A 232 -15.95 6.97 -1.57
CA VAL A 232 -15.58 5.81 -2.40
C VAL A 232 -14.13 5.89 -2.82
N ASN A 233 -13.36 4.88 -2.43
CA ASN A 233 -11.97 4.64 -2.85
C ASN A 233 -11.91 3.48 -3.84
N CYS A 234 -11.20 3.67 -4.97
CA CYS A 234 -10.92 2.63 -5.95
C CYS A 234 -9.46 2.16 -5.89
N TRP A 235 -9.24 0.84 -5.86
CA TRP A 235 -7.92 0.22 -5.76
C TRP A 235 -7.76 -1.00 -6.68
N THR A 236 -6.56 -1.45 -7.06
CA THR A 236 -5.33 -0.65 -7.22
C THR A 236 -5.27 -0.22 -8.66
N VAL A 237 -5.16 1.07 -8.92
CA VAL A 237 -5.32 1.66 -10.25
C VAL A 237 -3.98 2.23 -10.73
N ASP A 238 -3.36 1.60 -11.74
CA ASP A 238 -2.07 2.02 -12.31
C ASP A 238 -2.17 2.38 -13.80
N ASP A 239 -3.37 2.24 -14.39
CA ASP A 239 -3.66 2.65 -15.76
C ASP A 239 -4.21 4.08 -15.78
N VAL A 240 -3.56 4.97 -16.53
CA VAL A 240 -3.92 6.40 -16.64
C VAL A 240 -5.37 6.59 -17.07
N LYS A 241 -5.81 5.89 -18.13
CA LYS A 241 -7.16 6.06 -18.69
C LYS A 241 -8.23 5.57 -17.71
N VAL A 242 -7.92 4.52 -16.96
CA VAL A 242 -8.83 4.01 -15.93
C VAL A 242 -8.93 5.02 -14.78
N ALA A 243 -7.80 5.57 -14.33
CA ALA A 243 -7.77 6.56 -13.26
C ALA A 243 -8.54 7.85 -13.63
N GLU A 244 -8.27 8.40 -14.81
CA GLU A 244 -8.95 9.60 -15.31
C GLU A 244 -10.47 9.37 -15.48
N ARG A 245 -10.88 8.20 -15.97
CA ARG A 245 -12.29 7.82 -16.04
C ARG A 245 -12.95 7.75 -14.65
N LEU A 246 -12.29 7.13 -13.66
CA LEU A 246 -12.80 7.04 -12.30
C LEU A 246 -12.89 8.41 -11.65
N ALA A 247 -11.89 9.28 -11.86
CA ALA A 247 -11.91 10.66 -11.41
C ALA A 247 -13.10 11.44 -12.03
N ALA A 248 -13.32 11.30 -13.34
CA ALA A 248 -14.44 11.91 -14.04
C ALA A 248 -15.81 11.38 -13.57
N MET A 249 -15.88 10.12 -13.12
CA MET A 249 -17.09 9.54 -12.49
C MET A 249 -17.38 10.15 -11.11
N GLY A 250 -16.39 10.78 -10.45
CA GLY A 250 -16.53 11.43 -9.16
C GLY A 250 -16.23 10.53 -7.95
N VAL A 251 -15.32 9.55 -8.08
CA VAL A 251 -14.79 8.83 -6.92
C VAL A 251 -14.02 9.79 -6.01
N ASP A 252 -13.99 9.53 -4.72
CA ASP A 252 -13.30 10.41 -3.76
C ASP A 252 -11.81 10.14 -3.70
N PHE A 253 -11.42 8.85 -3.80
CA PHE A 253 -10.03 8.43 -3.70
C PHE A 253 -9.65 7.42 -4.78
N ILE A 254 -8.39 7.45 -5.19
CA ILE A 254 -7.77 6.47 -6.08
C ILE A 254 -6.48 6.00 -5.44
N THR A 255 -6.43 4.71 -5.10
CA THR A 255 -5.23 4.06 -4.56
C THR A 255 -4.42 3.45 -5.69
N THR A 256 -3.14 3.80 -5.77
CA THR A 256 -2.24 3.49 -6.90
C THR A 256 -0.82 3.23 -6.46
N ASN A 257 -0.06 2.48 -7.26
CA ASN A 257 1.37 2.25 -7.04
C ASN A 257 2.25 3.38 -7.60
N ILE A 258 1.73 4.22 -8.55
CA ILE A 258 2.61 5.09 -9.35
C ILE A 258 1.97 6.39 -9.89
N LEU A 259 0.64 6.47 -9.95
CA LEU A 259 -0.04 7.64 -10.53
C LEU A 259 -0.10 8.80 -9.52
N GLU A 260 0.04 10.02 -10.03
CA GLU A 260 0.04 11.23 -9.20
C GLU A 260 -0.75 12.41 -9.82
#